data_6c546b5ece0e4ec27dd4e532a3952604
#
_entry.id   6c546b5ece0e4ec27dd4e532a3952604
#
_cell.length_a   1.000
_cell.length_b   1.000
_cell.length_c   1.000
_cell.angle_alpha   90.00
_cell.angle_beta   90.00
_cell.angle_gamma   90.00
#
_symmetry.space_group_name_H-M   'P 1'
#
loop_
_entity.id
_entity.type
_entity.pdbx_description
1 polymer ?
#
loop_
_entity_poly.entity_id
_entity_poly.type
_entity_poly.pdbx_seq_one_letter_code
_entity_poly.pdbx_strand_id
1 'polypeptide(L)'
;MQIRELSSSELEEAYALLSTLRIELTRDLFDTFIASNYPRDYRPVGAFERGELRIYAGIGIRENLELGRHLIIDDFVTKEGYGHLSQEMVDFLGDYAKMHACQAVVLWGRHSGLTVDDLRGFRPKRDGFIKTL
;
A
#
# COMPACT_ATOMS: atom_id res chain seq x y z
N MET A 1 14.97 -8.43 -0.50
CA MET A 1 13.99 -7.48 -1.06
C MET A 1 14.12 -6.14 -0.34
N GLN A 2 14.17 -5.05 -1.07
CA GLN A 2 14.23 -3.71 -0.49
C GLN A 2 12.84 -3.08 -0.50
N ILE A 3 12.36 -2.61 0.65
CA ILE A 3 11.08 -1.93 0.75
C ILE A 3 11.33 -0.50 1.22
N ARG A 4 10.84 0.46 0.45
CA ARG A 4 11.06 1.87 0.73
C ARG A 4 10.06 2.76 -0.01
N GLU A 5 10.00 4.01 0.41
CA GLU A 5 9.24 5.01 -0.32
C GLU A 5 9.86 5.24 -1.71
N LEU A 6 9.01 5.48 -2.70
CA LEU A 6 9.44 5.68 -4.08
C LEU A 6 10.00 7.09 -4.27
N SER A 7 11.02 7.19 -5.12
CA SER A 7 11.49 8.48 -5.62
C SER A 7 10.63 8.93 -6.79
N SER A 8 10.73 10.22 -7.15
CA SER A 8 9.95 10.76 -8.27
C SER A 8 10.27 10.06 -9.60
N SER A 9 11.51 9.59 -9.79
CA SER A 9 11.89 8.88 -11.00
C SER A 9 11.29 7.48 -11.11
N GLU A 10 10.75 6.95 -10.00
CA GLU A 10 10.16 5.61 -9.95
C GLU A 10 8.64 5.62 -10.11
N LEU A 11 8.03 6.80 -10.18
CA LEU A 11 6.57 6.91 -10.28
C LEU A 11 6.01 6.36 -11.59
N GLU A 12 6.79 6.38 -12.65
CA GLU A 12 6.35 5.80 -13.92
C GLU A 12 6.18 4.28 -13.81
N GLU A 13 7.14 3.60 -13.19
CA GLU A 13 7.06 2.15 -12.95
C GLU A 13 5.90 1.82 -12.01
N ALA A 14 5.71 2.65 -10.99
CA ALA A 14 4.58 2.51 -10.07
C ALA A 14 3.24 2.67 -10.79
N TYR A 15 3.12 3.67 -11.66
CA TYR A 15 1.91 3.87 -12.45
C TYR A 15 1.61 2.65 -13.32
N ALA A 16 2.63 2.13 -14.00
CA ALA A 16 2.47 0.96 -14.87
C ALA A 16 1.93 -0.24 -14.10
N LEU A 17 2.41 -0.46 -12.88
CA LEU A 17 1.92 -1.55 -12.04
C LEU A 17 0.51 -1.28 -11.51
N LEU A 18 0.26 -0.08 -10.99
CA LEU A 18 -1.04 0.29 -10.42
C LEU A 18 -2.14 0.28 -11.48
N SER A 19 -1.85 0.63 -12.71
CA SER A 19 -2.82 0.64 -13.80
C SER A 19 -3.36 -0.74 -14.14
N THR A 20 -2.66 -1.81 -13.76
CA THR A 20 -3.17 -3.18 -13.93
C THR A 20 -4.38 -3.45 -13.03
N LEU A 21 -4.46 -2.77 -11.89
CA LEU A 21 -5.58 -2.88 -10.95
C LEU A 21 -6.65 -1.82 -11.25
N ARG A 22 -6.22 -0.61 -11.60
CA ARG A 22 -7.12 0.53 -11.84
C ARG A 22 -7.03 0.91 -13.31
N ILE A 23 -7.79 0.21 -14.14
CA ILE A 23 -7.69 0.31 -15.60
C ILE A 23 -8.06 1.67 -16.16
N GLU A 24 -8.83 2.48 -15.41
CA GLU A 24 -9.23 3.82 -15.85
C GLU A 24 -8.24 4.90 -15.40
N LEU A 25 -7.22 4.54 -14.64
CA LEU A 25 -6.22 5.48 -14.17
C LEU A 25 -5.34 5.94 -15.34
N THR A 26 -5.19 7.25 -15.49
CA THR A 26 -4.25 7.83 -16.44
C THR A 26 -3.00 8.33 -15.72
N ARG A 27 -1.92 8.54 -16.46
CA ARG A 27 -0.71 9.08 -15.88
C ARG A 27 -0.94 10.48 -15.29
N ASP A 28 -1.74 11.32 -15.98
CA ASP A 28 -2.05 12.66 -15.49
C ASP A 28 -2.84 12.64 -14.18
N LEU A 29 -3.82 11.75 -14.08
CA LEU A 29 -4.58 11.59 -12.84
C LEU A 29 -3.69 11.13 -11.70
N PHE A 30 -2.81 10.17 -11.96
CA PHE A 30 -1.87 9.67 -10.97
C PHE A 30 -0.92 10.78 -10.50
N ASP A 31 -0.30 11.49 -11.43
CA ASP A 31 0.64 12.56 -11.10
C ASP A 31 -0.05 13.70 -10.31
N THR A 32 -1.26 14.08 -10.71
CA THR A 32 -2.05 15.10 -10.03
C THR A 32 -2.40 14.65 -8.61
N PHE A 33 -2.80 13.39 -8.46
CA PHE A 33 -3.13 12.85 -7.14
C PHE A 33 -1.90 12.87 -6.22
N ILE A 34 -0.76 12.39 -6.70
CA ILE A 34 0.48 12.40 -5.92
C ILE A 34 0.84 13.84 -5.51
N ALA A 35 0.82 14.78 -6.47
CA ALA A 35 1.17 16.18 -6.19
C ALA A 35 0.27 16.81 -5.13
N SER A 36 -1.02 16.45 -5.11
CA SER A 36 -1.99 17.01 -4.17
C SER A 36 -1.93 16.39 -2.78
N ASN A 37 -1.47 15.15 -2.65
CA ASN A 37 -1.60 14.38 -1.42
C ASN A 37 -0.27 14.00 -0.76
N TYR A 38 0.81 13.98 -1.50
CA TYR A 38 2.14 13.65 -0.96
C TYR A 38 2.73 14.86 -0.25
N PRO A 39 3.41 14.69 0.87
CA PRO A 39 3.63 13.44 1.62
C PRO A 39 2.60 13.19 2.72
N ARG A 40 1.71 14.14 2.95
CA ARG A 40 0.86 14.16 4.14
C ARG A 40 -0.18 13.06 4.16
N ASP A 41 -0.95 12.95 3.08
CA ASP A 41 -2.12 12.06 3.04
C ASP A 41 -1.88 10.79 2.24
N TYR A 42 -0.80 10.76 1.47
CA TYR A 42 -0.51 9.60 0.61
C TYR A 42 0.99 9.51 0.35
N ARG A 43 1.53 8.30 0.58
CA ARG A 43 2.94 8.01 0.29
C ARG A 43 3.03 6.75 -0.56
N PRO A 44 3.65 6.81 -1.74
CA PRO A 44 3.88 5.64 -2.55
C PRO A 44 5.09 4.86 -2.00
N VAL A 45 4.86 3.58 -1.70
CA VAL A 45 5.89 2.69 -1.16
C VAL A 45 6.04 1.52 -2.12
N GLY A 46 7.26 1.09 -2.35
CA GLY A 46 7.54 -0.02 -3.23
C GLY A 46 8.40 -1.08 -2.60
N ALA A 47 8.19 -2.31 -3.01
CA ALA A 47 9.06 -3.44 -2.72
C ALA A 47 9.82 -3.79 -3.99
N PHE A 48 11.14 -3.76 -3.90
CA PHE A 48 12.04 -3.95 -5.03
C PHE A 48 12.84 -5.23 -4.84
N GLU A 49 12.95 -5.99 -5.92
CA GLU A 49 13.82 -7.15 -5.97
C GLU A 49 14.63 -7.05 -7.24
N ARG A 50 15.96 -7.14 -7.11
CA ARG A 50 16.89 -6.98 -8.24
C ARG A 50 16.68 -5.66 -8.99
N GLY A 51 16.37 -4.59 -8.24
CA GLY A 51 16.16 -3.27 -8.81
C GLY A 51 14.83 -3.04 -9.51
N GLU A 52 13.94 -4.03 -9.53
CA GLU A 52 12.64 -3.90 -10.17
C GLU A 52 11.51 -3.84 -9.14
N LEU A 53 10.51 -3.03 -9.40
CA LEU A 53 9.34 -2.90 -8.56
C LEU A 53 8.47 -4.16 -8.67
N ARG A 54 8.26 -4.85 -7.56
CA ARG A 54 7.44 -6.07 -7.49
C ARG A 54 6.09 -5.83 -6.83
N ILE A 55 6.04 -4.92 -5.84
CA ILE A 55 4.82 -4.58 -5.13
C ILE A 55 4.76 -3.07 -4.96
N TYR A 56 3.59 -2.51 -5.20
CA TYR A 56 3.30 -1.10 -4.93
C TYR A 56 2.24 -1.02 -3.84
N ALA A 57 2.44 -0.11 -2.89
CA ALA A 57 1.43 0.23 -1.91
C ALA A 57 1.32 1.74 -1.78
N GLY A 58 0.08 2.24 -1.81
CA GLY A 58 -0.19 3.63 -1.48
C GLY A 58 -0.73 3.69 -0.07
N ILE A 59 -0.04 4.40 0.82
CA ILE A 59 -0.37 4.42 2.23
C ILE A 59 -0.61 5.83 2.74
N GLY A 60 -1.33 5.93 3.85
CA GLY A 60 -1.52 7.17 4.56
C GLY A 60 -1.73 6.90 6.05
N ILE A 61 -1.53 7.92 6.87
CA ILE A 61 -1.81 7.85 8.30
C ILE A 61 -3.00 8.75 8.57
N ARG A 62 -4.00 8.20 9.27
CA ARG A 62 -5.26 8.88 9.57
C ARG A 62 -5.62 8.70 11.03
N GLU A 63 -6.51 9.57 11.51
CA GLU A 63 -7.14 9.40 12.82
C GLU A 63 -8.63 9.45 12.67
N ASN A 64 -9.34 8.60 13.40
CA ASN A 64 -10.77 8.67 13.55
C ASN A 64 -11.19 8.14 14.93
N LEU A 65 -12.47 8.31 15.26
CA LEU A 65 -12.95 7.95 16.59
C LEU A 65 -13.02 6.44 16.80
N GLU A 66 -13.16 5.68 15.72
CA GLU A 66 -13.29 4.22 15.80
C GLU A 66 -11.94 3.54 16.02
N LEU A 67 -10.92 3.95 15.25
CA LEU A 67 -9.64 3.26 15.21
C LEU A 67 -8.49 4.03 15.87
N GLY A 68 -8.71 5.31 16.20
CA GLY A 68 -7.64 6.18 16.63
C GLY A 68 -6.67 6.42 15.47
N ARG A 69 -5.39 6.50 15.79
CA ARG A 69 -4.35 6.69 14.76
C ARG A 69 -4.06 5.36 14.09
N HIS A 70 -4.18 5.33 12.77
CA HIS A 70 -4.02 4.09 12.00
C HIS A 70 -3.37 4.36 10.65
N LEU A 71 -2.76 3.32 10.09
CA LEU A 71 -2.21 3.35 8.74
C LEU A 71 -3.23 2.77 7.78
N ILE A 72 -3.52 3.51 6.72
CA ILE A 72 -4.41 3.05 5.66
C ILE A 72 -3.58 2.63 4.46
N ILE A 73 -3.87 1.45 3.94
CA ILE A 73 -3.34 0.98 2.66
C ILE A 73 -4.49 1.14 1.66
N ASP A 74 -4.44 2.20 0.87
CA ASP A 74 -5.48 2.49 -0.12
C ASP A 74 -5.29 1.70 -1.40
N ASP A 75 -4.04 1.45 -1.76
CA ASP A 75 -3.67 0.72 -2.96
C ASP A 75 -2.63 -0.33 -2.62
N PHE A 76 -2.82 -1.54 -3.13
CA PHE A 76 -1.86 -2.62 -2.97
C PHE A 76 -1.90 -3.50 -4.22
N VAL A 77 -0.80 -3.52 -4.96
CA VAL A 77 -0.72 -4.26 -6.22
C VAL A 77 0.57 -5.03 -6.26
N THR A 78 0.47 -6.33 -6.55
CA THR A 78 1.65 -7.16 -6.78
C THR A 78 1.83 -7.38 -8.29
N LYS A 79 3.07 -7.40 -8.72
CA LYS A 79 3.38 -7.82 -10.08
C LYS A 79 3.04 -9.29 -10.22
N GLU A 80 2.54 -9.68 -11.39
CA GLU A 80 2.16 -11.07 -11.65
C GLU A 80 3.33 -12.01 -11.34
N GLY A 81 3.04 -13.07 -10.59
CA GLY A 81 4.05 -14.03 -10.16
C GLY A 81 4.75 -13.69 -8.86
N TYR A 82 4.48 -12.52 -8.26
CA TYR A 82 5.17 -12.06 -7.05
C TYR A 82 4.25 -11.93 -5.83
N GLY A 83 3.07 -12.52 -5.89
CA GLY A 83 2.12 -12.48 -4.75
C GLY A 83 2.68 -13.09 -3.47
N HIS A 84 3.62 -14.03 -3.58
CA HIS A 84 4.26 -14.67 -2.43
C HIS A 84 5.09 -13.69 -1.58
N LEU A 85 5.43 -12.50 -2.11
CA LEU A 85 6.15 -11.47 -1.38
C LEU A 85 5.23 -10.55 -0.58
N SER A 86 3.91 -10.70 -0.71
CA SER A 86 2.93 -9.81 -0.10
C SER A 86 3.01 -9.76 1.41
N GLN A 87 3.22 -10.90 2.06
CA GLN A 87 3.29 -10.93 3.52
C GLN A 87 4.48 -10.12 4.06
N GLU A 88 5.62 -10.20 3.38
CA GLU A 88 6.81 -9.43 3.76
C GLU A 88 6.53 -7.93 3.63
N MET A 89 5.85 -7.51 2.57
CA MET A 89 5.45 -6.12 2.37
C MET A 89 4.50 -5.64 3.46
N VAL A 90 3.49 -6.44 3.77
CA VAL A 90 2.51 -6.10 4.80
C VAL A 90 3.16 -6.07 6.19
N ASP A 91 4.07 -6.98 6.48
CA ASP A 91 4.81 -6.97 7.74
C ASP A 91 5.66 -5.70 7.88
N PHE A 92 6.31 -5.28 6.80
CA PHE A 92 7.04 -4.01 6.78
C PHE A 92 6.12 -2.83 7.09
N LEU A 93 4.95 -2.78 6.47
CA LEU A 93 3.98 -1.70 6.69
C LEU A 93 3.44 -1.72 8.13
N GLY A 94 3.28 -2.90 8.72
CA GLY A 94 2.91 -3.04 10.12
C GLY A 94 3.97 -2.45 11.05
N ASP A 95 5.24 -2.73 10.79
CA ASP A 95 6.34 -2.17 11.57
C ASP A 95 6.44 -0.66 11.38
N TYR A 96 6.28 -0.18 10.15
CA TYR A 96 6.21 1.25 9.84
C TYR A 96 5.09 1.93 10.65
N ALA A 97 3.92 1.31 10.68
CA ALA A 97 2.78 1.83 11.43
C ALA A 97 3.09 1.95 12.93
N LYS A 98 3.72 0.93 13.51
CA LYS A 98 4.13 0.96 14.92
C LYS A 98 5.12 2.09 15.19
N MET A 99 6.08 2.29 14.30
CA MET A 99 7.06 3.37 14.44
C MET A 99 6.41 4.75 14.39
N HIS A 100 5.24 4.87 13.77
CA HIS A 100 4.50 6.12 13.66
C HIS A 100 3.33 6.19 14.66
N ALA A 101 3.39 5.39 15.72
CA ALA A 101 2.40 5.37 16.80
C ALA A 101 0.98 5.02 16.35
N CYS A 102 0.86 4.23 15.29
CA CYS A 102 -0.43 3.74 14.82
C CYS A 102 -0.87 2.51 15.63
N GLN A 103 -2.17 2.39 15.85
CA GLN A 103 -2.77 1.28 16.60
C GLN A 103 -3.27 0.16 15.70
N ALA A 104 -3.43 0.44 14.40
CA ALA A 104 -3.96 -0.51 13.45
C ALA A 104 -3.44 -0.24 12.04
N VAL A 105 -3.55 -1.25 11.19
CA VAL A 105 -3.37 -1.13 9.74
C VAL A 105 -4.67 -1.53 9.09
N VAL A 106 -5.16 -0.71 8.17
CA VAL A 106 -6.41 -0.94 7.44
C VAL A 106 -6.10 -1.10 5.96
N LEU A 107 -6.61 -2.16 5.36
CA LEU A 107 -6.49 -2.41 3.93
C LEU A 107 -7.86 -2.23 3.29
N TRP A 108 -7.99 -1.23 2.42
CA TRP A 108 -9.26 -0.89 1.77
C TRP A 108 -9.26 -1.25 0.29
N GLY A 109 -10.47 -1.52 -0.20
CA GLY A 109 -10.73 -1.60 -1.63
C GLY A 109 -10.16 -2.85 -2.29
N ARG A 110 -9.94 -2.71 -3.60
CA ARG A 110 -9.40 -3.79 -4.42
C ARG A 110 -7.89 -3.85 -4.34
N HIS A 111 -7.37 -5.06 -4.36
CA HIS A 111 -5.94 -5.31 -4.37
C HIS A 111 -5.69 -6.61 -5.13
N SER A 112 -4.62 -6.66 -5.90
CA SER A 112 -4.25 -7.85 -6.65
C SER A 112 -3.10 -8.60 -5.97
N GLY A 113 -3.15 -9.92 -6.02
CA GLY A 113 -2.12 -10.76 -5.43
C GLY A 113 -2.28 -10.98 -3.93
N LEU A 114 -3.38 -10.48 -3.34
CA LEU A 114 -3.69 -10.68 -1.92
C LEU A 114 -4.98 -11.46 -1.74
N THR A 115 -4.94 -12.44 -0.83
CA THR A 115 -6.15 -13.07 -0.30
C THR A 115 -6.15 -12.88 1.21
N VAL A 116 -7.34 -12.93 1.82
CA VAL A 116 -7.47 -12.77 3.27
C VAL A 116 -6.64 -13.80 4.01
N ASP A 117 -6.59 -15.02 3.48
CA ASP A 117 -5.86 -16.12 4.08
C ASP A 117 -4.35 -15.91 4.07
N ASP A 118 -3.86 -15.04 3.16
CA ASP A 118 -2.45 -14.71 3.07
C ASP A 118 -2.03 -13.61 4.06
N LEU A 119 -3.01 -12.97 4.72
CA LEU A 119 -2.76 -11.82 5.58
C LEU A 119 -2.88 -12.17 7.06
N ARG A 120 -1.76 -12.58 7.66
CA ARG A 120 -1.73 -12.92 9.09
C ARG A 120 -2.09 -11.72 9.94
N GLY A 121 -3.03 -11.93 10.88
CA GLY A 121 -3.46 -10.90 11.83
C GLY A 121 -4.52 -9.94 11.30
N PHE A 122 -4.93 -10.06 10.05
CA PHE A 122 -6.02 -9.26 9.50
C PHE A 122 -7.36 -9.96 9.69
N ARG A 123 -8.41 -9.16 9.90
CA ARG A 123 -9.79 -9.64 9.96
C ARG A 123 -10.66 -8.75 9.09
N PRO A 124 -11.78 -9.26 8.55
CA PRO A 124 -12.69 -8.45 7.74
C PRO A 124 -13.29 -7.31 8.56
N LYS A 125 -13.47 -6.15 7.91
CA LYS A 125 -14.18 -5.01 8.47
C LYS A 125 -14.81 -4.20 7.35
N ARG A 126 -16.14 -4.28 7.21
CA ARG A 126 -16.89 -3.64 6.12
C ARG A 126 -16.29 -4.02 4.77
N ASP A 127 -15.83 -3.02 4.02
CA ASP A 127 -15.26 -3.22 2.68
C ASP A 127 -13.75 -3.43 2.70
N GLY A 128 -13.17 -3.68 3.87
CA GLY A 128 -11.75 -3.83 4.01
C GLY A 128 -11.37 -4.81 5.10
N PHE A 129 -10.10 -4.78 5.46
CA PHE A 129 -9.52 -5.65 6.48
C PHE A 129 -8.68 -4.82 7.43
N ILE A 130 -8.67 -5.21 8.70
CA ILE A 130 -7.93 -4.50 9.74
C ILE A 130 -7.01 -5.46 10.48
N LYS A 131 -5.80 -4.97 10.78
CA LYS A 131 -4.87 -5.63 11.68
C LYS A 131 -4.61 -4.71 12.86
N THR A 132 -4.97 -5.15 14.05
CA THR A 132 -4.66 -4.44 15.30
C THR A 132 -3.20 -4.74 15.67
N LEU A 133 -2.45 -3.71 15.94
CA LEU A 133 -1.01 -3.81 16.20
C LEU A 133 -0.67 -3.98 17.67
#